data_2893436e37a6fa4e19278d73b3b450dc
#
_entry.id   2893436e37a6fa4e19278d73b3b450dc
#
_cell.length_a   1.000
_cell.length_b   1.000
_cell.length_c   1.000
_cell.angle_alpha   90.00
_cell.angle_beta   90.00
_cell.angle_gamma   90.00
#
_symmetry.space_group_name_H-M   'P 1'
#
loop_
_entity.id
_entity.type
_entity.pdbx_description
1 polymer ?
#
loop_
_entity_poly.entity_id
_entity_poly.type
_entity_poly.pdbx_seq_one_letter_code
_entity_poly.pdbx_strand_id
1 'polypeptide(L)'
;MIAREMFEQFKQRFGPLIVRADLPSDNRLFVFVDPSSVRYVTQHIFRELDARYVATIGADDRPFSGKFLVAHNFAFDKEHLLCGILAYLPPDKPQIDSITDMVPAASWGEREMRDLVGIEPVGHRYLKRLVLPDGWPEGSHPLRKDTLWNEVPAQYDPEREFKFDEAPEGCMVIPFGPFHPTLDEPAHFRLFVEGEMVRGCEYRGFMVHRGIEKLAESVMNYNDIPMLAERICGICGCVHNVAYVQSVEEAAALKPPPRAEYIRTIMLELERLHSHLLWVGLACHIVGFDTLFMQSFRIREPIMWMAEKISGNRKTYALCVIGGVRWNITPELKLELRSVLDKLESEWRPVVAAVSHDKNIQKRTCGVGVADAGQVKSMGLIGPVARAAGVDIDCRRDHPYAAYDRVEFDVITEQGADVWSRLLVRAKEVFESIRIIRQCLDKMEDGPLQLEIKDELPIGRMGLSSVEAPRGESHHFVITGENNRPRRWRVRAPTYQNLQGIPAMIKDQQIADMTISLGSIDPCFSCTDRLETVDVRSGSVKVWSQEELLKLTRKKVEG
;
A
#
# COMPACT_ATOMS: atom_id res chain seq x y z
N MET A 1 -12.44 -7.81 23.91
CA MET A 1 -11.92 -7.32 25.20
C MET A 1 -10.98 -6.15 25.02
N ILE A 2 -9.94 -6.25 24.22
CA ILE A 2 -8.93 -5.20 24.02
C ILE A 2 -9.53 -3.87 23.53
N ALA A 3 -10.37 -3.91 22.50
CA ALA A 3 -11.05 -2.71 22.01
C ALA A 3 -11.94 -2.03 23.05
N ARG A 4 -12.55 -2.81 23.92
CA ARG A 4 -13.41 -2.32 25.02
C ARG A 4 -12.58 -1.67 26.13
N GLU A 5 -11.46 -2.26 26.50
CA GLU A 5 -10.53 -1.71 27.49
C GLU A 5 -9.92 -0.39 26.99
N MET A 6 -9.48 -0.35 25.74
CA MET A 6 -9.00 0.88 25.12
C MET A 6 -10.09 1.95 25.02
N PHE A 7 -11.32 1.57 24.70
CA PHE A 7 -12.44 2.51 24.67
C PHE A 7 -12.74 3.09 26.07
N GLU A 8 -12.69 2.30 27.14
CA GLU A 8 -12.88 2.83 28.50
C GLU A 8 -11.75 3.80 28.90
N GLN A 9 -10.50 3.55 28.51
CA GLN A 9 -9.40 4.52 28.67
C GLN A 9 -9.68 5.82 27.90
N PHE A 10 -10.12 5.73 26.65
CA PHE A 10 -10.48 6.90 25.83
C PHE A 10 -11.65 7.66 26.45
N LYS A 11 -12.66 6.95 26.98
CA LYS A 11 -13.81 7.54 27.64
C LYS A 11 -13.44 8.30 28.93
N GLN A 12 -12.51 7.75 29.72
CA GLN A 12 -11.98 8.46 30.90
C GLN A 12 -11.26 9.76 30.52
N ARG A 13 -10.49 9.76 29.43
CA ARG A 13 -9.68 10.91 29.00
C ARG A 13 -10.47 11.90 28.16
N PHE A 14 -11.30 11.44 27.24
CA PHE A 14 -11.96 12.23 26.19
C PHE A 14 -13.49 12.18 26.28
N GLY A 15 -14.08 11.65 27.34
CA GLY A 15 -15.52 11.39 27.41
C GLY A 15 -16.44 12.47 26.85
N PRO A 16 -16.26 13.77 27.22
CA PRO A 16 -17.09 14.87 26.68
C PRO A 16 -16.88 15.13 25.18
N LEU A 17 -15.77 14.67 24.60
CA LEU A 17 -15.42 14.87 23.18
C LEU A 17 -15.89 13.72 22.29
N ILE A 18 -16.23 12.56 22.89
CA ILE A 18 -16.67 11.37 22.17
C ILE A 18 -18.17 11.48 21.89
N VAL A 19 -18.52 11.51 20.60
CA VAL A 19 -19.91 11.53 20.14
C VAL A 19 -20.51 10.11 20.18
N ARG A 20 -19.77 9.13 19.70
CA ARG A 20 -20.11 7.70 19.77
C ARG A 20 -18.86 6.83 19.55
N ALA A 21 -18.97 5.54 19.84
CA ALA A 21 -17.97 4.56 19.46
C ALA A 21 -18.64 3.30 18.93
N ASP A 22 -18.00 2.68 17.93
CA ASP A 22 -18.40 1.41 17.37
C ASP A 22 -17.26 0.40 17.57
N LEU A 23 -17.57 -0.77 18.12
CA LEU A 23 -16.64 -1.86 18.41
C LEU A 23 -17.08 -3.10 17.61
N PRO A 24 -16.74 -3.19 16.31
CA PRO A 24 -17.20 -4.28 15.46
C PRO A 24 -16.59 -5.64 15.84
N SER A 25 -15.40 -5.63 16.43
CA SER A 25 -14.70 -6.83 16.92
C SER A 25 -13.82 -6.51 18.14
N ASP A 26 -13.21 -7.53 18.75
CA ASP A 26 -12.36 -7.38 19.93
C ASP A 26 -11.08 -6.57 19.70
N ASN A 27 -10.69 -6.38 18.44
CA ASN A 27 -9.46 -5.71 18.03
C ASN A 27 -9.71 -4.55 17.03
N ARG A 28 -10.95 -4.03 16.98
CA ARG A 28 -11.33 -2.87 16.15
C ARG A 28 -12.12 -1.87 16.96
N LEU A 29 -11.72 -0.61 16.85
CA LEU A 29 -12.36 0.49 17.58
C LEU A 29 -12.53 1.69 16.63
N PHE A 30 -13.75 2.17 16.47
CA PHE A 30 -14.05 3.41 15.78
C PHE A 30 -14.60 4.42 16.77
N VAL A 31 -13.90 5.53 16.96
CA VAL A 31 -14.31 6.60 17.89
C VAL A 31 -14.67 7.85 17.09
N PHE A 32 -15.92 8.24 17.17
CA PHE A 32 -16.43 9.46 16.57
C PHE A 32 -16.30 10.60 17.56
N VAL A 33 -15.64 11.67 17.12
CA VAL A 33 -15.41 12.87 17.93
C VAL A 33 -15.93 14.12 17.22
N ASP A 34 -16.08 15.21 17.97
CA ASP A 34 -16.33 16.51 17.34
C ASP A 34 -15.16 16.90 16.43
N PRO A 35 -15.39 17.48 15.23
CA PRO A 35 -14.34 17.90 14.30
C PRO A 35 -13.24 18.75 14.94
N SER A 36 -13.60 19.67 15.83
CA SER A 36 -12.65 20.53 16.55
C SER A 36 -11.73 19.78 17.52
N SER A 37 -12.09 18.56 17.88
CA SER A 37 -11.38 17.71 18.84
C SER A 37 -10.46 16.69 18.19
N VAL A 38 -10.58 16.44 16.88
CA VAL A 38 -9.80 15.43 16.15
C VAL A 38 -8.30 15.63 16.39
N ARG A 39 -7.81 16.86 16.22
CA ARG A 39 -6.41 17.19 16.40
C ARG A 39 -5.89 16.87 17.82
N TYR A 40 -6.66 17.20 18.85
CA TYR A 40 -6.29 16.94 20.23
C TYR A 40 -6.25 15.43 20.54
N VAL A 41 -7.27 14.69 20.09
CA VAL A 41 -7.36 13.23 20.30
C VAL A 41 -6.26 12.50 19.56
N THR A 42 -6.01 12.84 18.28
CA THR A 42 -4.95 12.23 17.48
C THR A 42 -3.55 12.54 18.00
N GLN A 43 -3.33 13.75 18.54
CA GLN A 43 -2.08 14.10 19.21
C GLN A 43 -1.77 13.18 20.39
N HIS A 44 -2.73 12.97 21.26
CA HIS A 44 -2.59 12.09 22.42
C HIS A 44 -2.28 10.64 22.00
N ILE A 45 -3.04 10.12 21.04
CA ILE A 45 -2.87 8.76 20.52
C ILE A 45 -1.47 8.56 19.93
N PHE A 46 -0.99 9.50 19.14
CA PHE A 46 0.31 9.39 18.47
C PHE A 46 1.49 9.61 19.42
N ARG A 47 1.41 10.63 20.31
CA ARG A 47 2.55 11.04 21.14
C ARG A 47 2.59 10.36 22.50
N GLU A 48 1.45 10.18 23.14
CA GLU A 48 1.38 9.68 24.53
C GLU A 48 1.12 8.16 24.57
N LEU A 49 0.28 7.64 23.66
CA LEU A 49 0.01 6.21 23.56
C LEU A 49 0.89 5.47 22.55
N ASP A 50 1.81 6.17 21.90
CA ASP A 50 2.81 5.62 20.95
C ASP A 50 2.19 4.83 19.79
N ALA A 51 0.96 5.12 19.41
CA ALA A 51 0.29 4.44 18.30
C ALA A 51 0.88 4.83 16.95
N ARG A 52 1.04 3.86 16.07
CA ARG A 52 1.53 4.04 14.72
C ARG A 52 0.42 4.60 13.82
N TYR A 53 0.72 5.66 13.07
CA TYR A 53 -0.19 6.18 12.04
C TYR A 53 -0.31 5.18 10.87
N VAL A 54 -1.54 4.94 10.42
CA VAL A 54 -1.83 4.00 9.32
C VAL A 54 -2.34 4.72 8.07
N ALA A 55 -3.44 5.49 8.18
CA ALA A 55 -4.02 6.16 7.01
C ALA A 55 -4.93 7.33 7.40
N THR A 56 -5.05 8.30 6.49
CA THR A 56 -6.15 9.29 6.48
C THR A 56 -7.12 8.96 5.35
N ILE A 57 -8.40 9.03 5.64
CA ILE A 57 -9.50 8.66 4.75
C ILE A 57 -10.50 9.81 4.71
N GLY A 58 -10.78 10.32 3.52
CA GLY A 58 -11.94 11.18 3.26
C GLY A 58 -13.04 10.39 2.57
N ALA A 59 -14.29 10.66 2.92
CA ALA A 59 -15.45 10.07 2.25
C ALA A 59 -16.56 11.10 2.06
N ASP A 60 -17.20 11.06 0.90
CA ASP A 60 -18.44 11.77 0.63
C ASP A 60 -19.60 10.89 1.11
N ASP A 61 -20.05 11.15 2.33
CA ASP A 61 -21.17 10.44 2.95
C ASP A 61 -22.49 11.27 2.88
N ARG A 62 -22.50 12.38 2.10
CA ARG A 62 -23.65 13.27 1.96
C ARG A 62 -24.94 12.57 1.54
N PRO A 63 -24.97 11.62 0.60
CA PRO A 63 -26.20 10.92 0.24
C PRO A 63 -26.81 10.10 1.38
N PHE A 64 -26.04 9.75 2.42
CA PHE A 64 -26.46 8.86 3.50
C PHE A 64 -26.61 9.58 4.84
N SER A 65 -25.64 10.42 5.21
CA SER A 65 -25.63 11.16 6.47
C SER A 65 -25.84 12.67 6.33
N GLY A 66 -25.88 13.19 5.11
CA GLY A 66 -25.88 14.63 4.82
C GLY A 66 -24.53 15.32 5.04
N LYS A 67 -23.44 14.57 5.32
CA LYS A 67 -22.15 15.10 5.76
C LYS A 67 -20.98 14.46 5.02
N PHE A 68 -19.80 15.06 5.11
CA PHE A 68 -18.55 14.39 4.78
C PHE A 68 -18.02 13.65 6.01
N LEU A 69 -17.23 12.60 5.78
CA LEU A 69 -16.56 11.83 6.83
C LEU A 69 -15.05 11.91 6.66
N VAL A 70 -14.35 12.17 7.75
CA VAL A 70 -12.89 11.99 7.86
C VAL A 70 -12.60 10.90 8.86
N ALA A 71 -11.62 10.04 8.56
CA ALA A 71 -11.08 9.07 9.50
C ALA A 71 -9.55 9.12 9.48
N HIS A 72 -8.93 9.15 10.67
CA HIS A 72 -7.51 8.94 10.86
C HIS A 72 -7.33 7.60 11.58
N ASN A 73 -6.70 6.64 10.89
CA ASN A 73 -6.49 5.30 11.41
C ASN A 73 -5.12 5.16 12.05
N PHE A 74 -5.09 4.52 13.21
CA PHE A 74 -3.90 4.21 13.99
C PHE A 74 -3.85 2.72 14.34
N ALA A 75 -2.64 2.18 14.48
CA ALA A 75 -2.38 0.84 14.96
C ALA A 75 -1.71 0.90 16.33
N PHE A 76 -2.25 0.16 17.26
CA PHE A 76 -1.64 -0.19 18.54
C PHE A 76 -1.06 -1.60 18.36
N ASP A 77 0.17 -1.66 17.82
CA ASP A 77 0.77 -2.90 17.37
C ASP A 77 0.95 -3.91 18.52
N LYS A 78 1.31 -3.43 19.73
CA LYS A 78 1.48 -4.28 20.93
C LYS A 78 0.15 -4.84 21.48
N GLU A 79 -0.91 -4.08 21.33
CA GLU A 79 -2.26 -4.41 21.78
C GLU A 79 -3.07 -5.13 20.69
N HIS A 80 -2.48 -5.33 19.49
CA HIS A 80 -3.15 -5.94 18.33
C HIS A 80 -4.45 -5.24 17.93
N LEU A 81 -4.53 -3.91 18.14
CA LEU A 81 -5.74 -3.11 17.93
C LEU A 81 -5.57 -2.12 16.77
N LEU A 82 -6.51 -2.09 15.84
CA LEU A 82 -6.66 -0.99 14.89
C LEU A 82 -7.77 -0.04 15.35
N CYS A 83 -7.44 1.25 15.38
CA CYS A 83 -8.33 2.30 15.86
C CYS A 83 -8.51 3.39 14.82
N GLY A 84 -9.76 3.73 14.51
CA GLY A 84 -10.12 4.90 13.71
C GLY A 84 -10.66 6.03 14.56
N ILE A 85 -10.13 7.25 14.37
CA ILE A 85 -10.68 8.49 14.92
C ILE A 85 -11.44 9.19 13.81
N LEU A 86 -12.75 9.32 13.97
CA LEU A 86 -13.67 9.76 12.92
C LEU A 86 -14.37 11.05 13.29
N ALA A 87 -14.63 11.89 12.29
CA ALA A 87 -15.44 13.09 12.43
C ALA A 87 -16.33 13.32 11.21
N TYR A 88 -17.56 13.74 11.45
CA TYR A 88 -18.49 14.18 10.42
C TYR A 88 -18.41 15.69 10.23
N LEU A 89 -18.22 16.14 8.99
CA LEU A 89 -18.08 17.55 8.61
C LEU A 89 -19.31 18.07 7.88
N PRO A 90 -19.70 19.33 8.08
CA PRO A 90 -20.83 19.93 7.40
C PRO A 90 -20.57 20.06 5.88
N PRO A 91 -21.60 19.89 5.03
CA PRO A 91 -21.44 19.89 3.58
C PRO A 91 -21.07 21.25 2.97
N ASP A 92 -21.47 22.33 3.61
CA ASP A 92 -21.22 23.73 3.20
C ASP A 92 -19.79 24.18 3.52
N LYS A 93 -19.15 23.59 4.53
CA LYS A 93 -17.78 23.92 4.94
C LYS A 93 -17.03 22.65 5.37
N PRO A 94 -16.63 21.78 4.43
CA PRO A 94 -15.92 20.54 4.75
C PRO A 94 -14.46 20.83 5.09
N GLN A 95 -14.18 21.25 6.31
CA GLN A 95 -12.86 21.62 6.81
C GLN A 95 -12.55 20.89 8.11
N ILE A 96 -11.27 20.51 8.30
CA ILE A 96 -10.75 19.90 9.51
C ILE A 96 -9.34 20.41 9.77
N ASP A 97 -8.96 20.54 11.04
CA ASP A 97 -7.58 20.92 11.37
C ASP A 97 -6.61 19.84 10.94
N SER A 98 -5.53 20.24 10.25
CA SER A 98 -4.44 19.34 9.86
C SER A 98 -3.73 18.78 11.09
N ILE A 99 -3.36 17.49 11.01
CA ILE A 99 -2.54 16.82 12.03
C ILE A 99 -1.06 16.70 11.63
N THR A 100 -0.67 17.24 10.48
CA THR A 100 0.65 17.00 9.86
C THR A 100 1.83 17.62 10.60
N ASP A 101 1.64 18.62 11.43
CA ASP A 101 2.68 19.17 12.30
C ASP A 101 3.05 18.24 13.46
N MET A 102 2.16 17.34 13.83
CA MET A 102 2.35 16.33 14.88
C MET A 102 2.60 14.94 14.29
N VAL A 103 1.94 14.63 13.18
CA VAL A 103 1.98 13.36 12.47
C VAL A 103 2.38 13.62 11.00
N PRO A 104 3.66 13.86 10.69
CA PRO A 104 4.11 14.17 9.32
C PRO A 104 3.70 13.11 8.31
N ALA A 105 3.60 11.84 8.73
CA ALA A 105 3.11 10.71 7.95
C ALA A 105 1.72 10.93 7.32
N ALA A 106 0.87 11.80 7.90
CA ALA A 106 -0.47 12.10 7.41
C ALA A 106 -0.49 13.04 6.19
N SER A 107 0.65 13.64 5.83
CA SER A 107 0.71 14.71 4.82
C SER A 107 0.09 14.30 3.48
N TRP A 108 0.48 13.18 2.94
CA TRP A 108 -0.09 12.72 1.66
C TRP A 108 -1.56 12.34 1.78
N GLY A 109 -1.96 11.71 2.88
CA GLY A 109 -3.35 11.35 3.12
C GLY A 109 -4.28 12.56 3.18
N GLU A 110 -3.87 13.65 3.83
CA GLU A 110 -4.63 14.89 3.87
C GLU A 110 -4.70 15.60 2.52
N ARG A 111 -3.59 15.64 1.77
CA ARG A 111 -3.55 16.21 0.41
C ARG A 111 -4.43 15.42 -0.56
N GLU A 112 -4.40 14.09 -0.50
CA GLU A 112 -5.25 13.24 -1.30
C GLU A 112 -6.74 13.40 -0.94
N MET A 113 -7.07 13.46 0.34
CA MET A 113 -8.43 13.73 0.81
C MET A 113 -8.96 15.07 0.26
N ARG A 114 -8.12 16.10 0.25
CA ARG A 114 -8.44 17.39 -0.36
C ARG A 114 -8.64 17.27 -1.87
N ASP A 115 -7.72 16.66 -2.58
CA ASP A 115 -7.77 16.52 -4.03
C ASP A 115 -9.04 15.75 -4.46
N LEU A 116 -9.26 14.57 -3.87
CA LEU A 116 -10.25 13.62 -4.38
C LEU A 116 -11.66 13.84 -3.82
N VAL A 117 -11.80 14.37 -2.60
CA VAL A 117 -13.09 14.55 -1.92
C VAL A 117 -13.42 16.03 -1.68
N GLY A 118 -12.42 16.89 -1.61
CA GLY A 118 -12.58 18.32 -1.37
C GLY A 118 -12.79 18.67 0.10
N ILE A 119 -12.20 17.89 1.01
CA ILE A 119 -12.15 18.20 2.44
C ILE A 119 -10.83 18.95 2.70
N GLU A 120 -10.92 20.18 3.20
CA GLU A 120 -9.78 21.07 3.39
C GLU A 120 -9.09 20.82 4.74
N PRO A 121 -7.79 20.39 4.75
CA PRO A 121 -6.99 20.28 5.97
C PRO A 121 -6.41 21.64 6.36
N VAL A 122 -7.05 22.34 7.27
CA VAL A 122 -6.67 23.69 7.69
C VAL A 122 -5.34 23.65 8.44
N GLY A 123 -4.39 24.50 8.02
CA GLY A 123 -3.06 24.58 8.63
C GLY A 123 -2.04 23.55 8.11
N HIS A 124 -2.36 22.83 7.06
CA HIS A 124 -1.40 21.96 6.37
C HIS A 124 -0.28 22.79 5.74
N ARG A 125 1.00 22.50 6.06
CA ARG A 125 2.15 23.34 5.67
C ARG A 125 2.49 23.31 4.18
N TYR A 126 2.15 22.22 3.48
CA TYR A 126 2.51 22.02 2.07
C TYR A 126 1.30 21.46 1.31
N LEU A 127 0.36 22.32 0.95
CA LEU A 127 -0.94 21.95 0.40
C LEU A 127 -0.97 21.98 -1.14
N LYS A 128 0.11 21.59 -1.82
CA LYS A 128 0.09 21.37 -3.27
C LYS A 128 -0.73 20.13 -3.62
N ARG A 129 -1.27 20.10 -4.83
CA ARG A 129 -1.92 18.89 -5.37
C ARG A 129 -1.00 17.69 -5.31
N LEU A 130 -1.56 16.53 -4.99
CA LEU A 130 -0.82 15.28 -4.90
C LEU A 130 -1.21 14.34 -6.05
N VAL A 131 -2.51 14.05 -6.17
CA VAL A 131 -3.05 13.02 -7.07
C VAL A 131 -3.57 13.63 -8.38
N LEU A 132 -4.35 14.70 -8.29
CA LEU A 132 -4.94 15.31 -9.48
C LEU A 132 -3.91 16.07 -10.31
N PRO A 133 -4.01 16.03 -11.66
CA PRO A 133 -3.20 16.87 -12.55
C PRO A 133 -3.47 18.36 -12.26
N ASP A 134 -2.50 19.22 -12.56
CA ASP A 134 -2.61 20.65 -12.27
C ASP A 134 -3.69 21.35 -13.12
N GLY A 135 -3.97 20.83 -14.32
CA GLY A 135 -5.05 21.26 -15.16
C GLY A 135 -6.46 20.86 -14.70
N TRP A 136 -6.57 20.03 -13.65
CA TRP A 136 -7.87 19.68 -13.10
C TRP A 136 -8.54 20.91 -12.48
N PRO A 137 -9.82 21.20 -12.79
CA PRO A 137 -10.47 22.43 -12.30
C PRO A 137 -10.59 22.46 -10.78
N GLU A 138 -10.44 23.66 -10.21
CA GLU A 138 -10.67 23.88 -8.78
C GLU A 138 -12.13 23.57 -8.42
N GLY A 139 -12.35 22.97 -7.25
CA GLY A 139 -13.69 22.60 -6.77
C GLY A 139 -14.28 21.34 -7.41
N SER A 140 -13.62 20.73 -8.39
CA SER A 140 -14.00 19.42 -8.94
C SER A 140 -13.25 18.30 -8.22
N HIS A 141 -13.99 17.37 -7.63
CA HIS A 141 -13.44 16.31 -6.80
C HIS A 141 -14.00 14.94 -7.23
N PRO A 142 -13.19 14.08 -7.86
CA PRO A 142 -13.69 12.88 -8.55
C PRO A 142 -14.31 11.82 -7.63
N LEU A 143 -13.96 11.77 -6.35
CA LEU A 143 -14.58 10.82 -5.40
C LEU A 143 -15.89 11.30 -4.79
N ARG A 144 -16.34 12.52 -5.08
CA ARG A 144 -17.68 12.96 -4.70
C ARG A 144 -18.75 12.15 -5.40
N LYS A 145 -19.88 11.92 -4.72
CA LYS A 145 -20.99 11.09 -5.25
C LYS A 145 -21.77 11.77 -6.36
N ASP A 146 -21.70 13.10 -6.44
CA ASP A 146 -22.27 13.93 -7.50
C ASP A 146 -21.38 14.06 -8.75
N THR A 147 -20.17 13.50 -8.73
CA THR A 147 -19.27 13.44 -9.89
C THR A 147 -19.43 12.09 -10.61
N LEU A 148 -19.60 12.09 -11.92
CA LEU A 148 -19.68 10.86 -12.71
C LEU A 148 -18.30 10.20 -12.86
N TRP A 149 -18.28 8.87 -12.92
CA TRP A 149 -17.03 8.08 -12.98
C TRP A 149 -16.35 8.10 -14.36
N ASN A 150 -17.13 8.38 -15.42
CA ASN A 150 -16.73 8.33 -16.83
C ASN A 150 -16.69 9.72 -17.50
N GLU A 151 -16.74 10.79 -16.73
CA GLU A 151 -16.65 12.16 -17.25
C GLU A 151 -15.36 12.84 -16.82
N VAL A 152 -14.74 13.52 -17.77
CA VAL A 152 -13.68 14.50 -17.52
C VAL A 152 -14.35 15.88 -17.37
N PRO A 153 -14.00 16.66 -16.35
CA PRO A 153 -14.58 18.01 -16.20
C PRO A 153 -14.36 18.86 -17.46
N ALA A 154 -15.41 19.56 -17.92
CA ALA A 154 -15.34 20.36 -19.14
C ALA A 154 -14.27 21.49 -19.11
N GLN A 155 -13.87 21.91 -17.91
CA GLN A 155 -12.83 22.93 -17.69
C GLN A 155 -11.44 22.32 -17.47
N TYR A 156 -11.26 21.02 -17.72
CA TYR A 156 -9.94 20.39 -17.61
C TYR A 156 -9.00 20.94 -18.69
N ASP A 157 -7.85 21.46 -18.26
CA ASP A 157 -6.81 22.00 -19.11
C ASP A 157 -5.60 21.05 -19.10
N PRO A 158 -5.45 20.18 -20.11
CA PRO A 158 -4.33 19.23 -20.18
C PRO A 158 -2.97 19.90 -20.41
N GLU A 159 -2.96 21.16 -20.90
CA GLU A 159 -1.72 21.88 -21.20
C GLU A 159 -1.20 22.70 -20.00
N ARG A 160 -1.96 22.76 -18.92
CA ARG A 160 -1.51 23.47 -17.72
C ARG A 160 -0.35 22.75 -17.06
N GLU A 161 0.81 23.38 -17.13
CA GLU A 161 2.03 22.85 -16.55
C GLU A 161 2.04 22.86 -15.02
N PHE A 162 2.70 21.88 -14.43
CA PHE A 162 2.94 21.81 -13.00
C PHE A 162 3.88 22.93 -12.54
N LYS A 163 3.47 23.68 -11.51
CA LYS A 163 4.33 24.67 -10.88
C LYS A 163 5.26 24.00 -9.86
N PHE A 164 6.48 23.80 -10.29
CA PHE A 164 7.54 23.31 -9.41
C PHE A 164 8.00 24.40 -8.43
N ASP A 165 8.62 23.95 -7.32
CA ASP A 165 9.29 24.86 -6.41
C ASP A 165 10.55 25.44 -7.04
N GLU A 166 10.93 26.66 -6.65
CA GLU A 166 12.23 27.22 -7.01
C GLU A 166 13.35 26.42 -6.35
N ALA A 167 14.45 26.22 -7.07
CA ALA A 167 15.61 25.57 -6.49
C ALA A 167 16.19 26.45 -5.36
N PRO A 168 16.67 25.85 -4.26
CA PRO A 168 17.43 26.58 -3.27
C PRO A 168 18.64 27.28 -3.88
N GLU A 169 19.03 28.44 -3.32
CA GLU A 169 20.18 29.21 -3.78
C GLU A 169 21.45 28.32 -3.82
N GLY A 170 22.20 28.41 -4.89
CA GLY A 170 23.42 27.60 -5.10
C GLY A 170 23.17 26.16 -5.59
N CYS A 171 21.92 25.73 -5.71
CA CYS A 171 21.59 24.40 -6.20
C CYS A 171 21.23 24.40 -7.69
N MET A 172 21.71 23.39 -8.42
CA MET A 172 21.22 23.04 -9.75
C MET A 172 20.05 22.05 -9.64
N VAL A 173 19.13 22.07 -10.62
CA VAL A 173 18.06 21.09 -10.72
C VAL A 173 18.46 19.97 -11.67
N ILE A 174 18.45 18.73 -11.17
CA ILE A 174 18.66 17.53 -11.98
C ILE A 174 17.36 16.74 -12.00
N PRO A 175 16.74 16.58 -13.20
CA PRO A 175 15.54 15.76 -13.34
C PRO A 175 15.90 14.26 -13.29
N PHE A 176 15.14 13.49 -12.53
CA PHE A 176 15.20 12.03 -12.45
C PHE A 176 13.81 11.48 -12.78
N GLY A 177 13.62 10.96 -13.98
CA GLY A 177 12.30 10.64 -14.53
C GLY A 177 11.67 11.78 -15.35
N PRO A 178 10.41 11.66 -15.82
CA PRO A 178 9.45 10.61 -15.47
C PRO A 178 9.81 9.21 -15.99
N PHE A 179 10.53 9.10 -17.09
CA PHE A 179 11.05 7.82 -17.61
C PHE A 179 12.54 7.74 -17.33
N HIS A 180 12.95 6.75 -16.56
CA HIS A 180 14.35 6.52 -16.21
C HIS A 180 14.63 5.01 -16.20
N PRO A 181 15.83 4.56 -16.69
CA PRO A 181 16.13 3.12 -16.78
C PRO A 181 15.99 2.31 -15.47
N THR A 182 16.08 2.97 -14.32
CA THR A 182 15.97 2.33 -13.01
C THR A 182 14.59 2.50 -12.37
N LEU A 183 13.64 3.13 -13.06
CA LEU A 183 12.25 3.22 -12.65
C LEU A 183 11.44 2.25 -13.49
N ASP A 184 10.81 1.27 -12.85
CA ASP A 184 9.93 0.30 -13.51
C ASP A 184 8.66 0.96 -14.05
N GLU A 185 8.27 2.09 -13.47
CA GLU A 185 7.06 2.84 -13.79
C GLU A 185 7.33 4.36 -13.68
N PRO A 186 6.54 5.22 -14.38
CA PRO A 186 6.79 6.66 -14.41
C PRO A 186 6.72 7.35 -13.06
N ALA A 187 7.78 8.07 -12.70
CA ALA A 187 7.83 8.96 -11.55
C ALA A 187 8.86 10.07 -11.77
N HIS A 188 8.57 11.27 -11.32
CA HIS A 188 9.47 12.42 -11.53
C HIS A 188 9.98 12.95 -10.19
N PHE A 189 11.29 12.93 -10.05
CA PHE A 189 12.01 13.55 -8.95
C PHE A 189 12.84 14.71 -9.50
N ARG A 190 12.71 15.89 -8.90
CA ARG A 190 13.61 17.02 -9.16
C ARG A 190 14.59 17.07 -8.01
N LEU A 191 15.83 16.72 -8.29
CA LEU A 191 16.91 16.77 -7.31
C LEU A 191 17.51 18.17 -7.29
N PHE A 192 17.63 18.76 -6.11
CA PHE A 192 18.37 20.00 -5.87
C PHE A 192 19.80 19.63 -5.46
N VAL A 193 20.78 19.97 -6.28
CA VAL A 193 22.14 19.44 -6.19
C VAL A 193 23.16 20.56 -6.11
N GLU A 194 24.05 20.47 -5.15
CA GLU A 194 25.23 21.34 -5.00
C GLU A 194 26.50 20.50 -5.25
N GLY A 195 27.19 20.73 -6.37
CA GLY A 195 28.24 19.83 -6.84
C GLY A 195 27.69 18.44 -7.19
N GLU A 196 28.10 17.41 -6.44
CA GLU A 196 27.59 16.04 -6.55
C GLU A 196 26.64 15.67 -5.41
N MET A 197 26.38 16.58 -4.46
CA MET A 197 25.60 16.33 -3.27
C MET A 197 24.15 16.75 -3.44
N VAL A 198 23.22 15.84 -3.14
CA VAL A 198 21.78 16.13 -3.13
C VAL A 198 21.42 16.90 -1.87
N ARG A 199 20.91 18.12 -2.01
CA ARG A 199 20.48 18.98 -0.90
C ARG A 199 18.99 18.91 -0.62
N GLY A 200 18.22 18.44 -1.61
CA GLY A 200 16.77 18.29 -1.48
C GLY A 200 16.16 17.60 -2.70
N CYS A 201 14.89 17.34 -2.60
CA CYS A 201 14.15 16.68 -3.66
C CYS A 201 12.67 17.10 -3.64
N GLU A 202 12.14 17.39 -4.81
CA GLU A 202 10.70 17.52 -5.03
C GLU A 202 10.20 16.32 -5.83
N TYR A 203 9.10 15.73 -5.39
CA TYR A 203 8.50 14.55 -6.02
C TYR A 203 7.19 14.90 -6.70
N ARG A 204 7.03 14.43 -7.94
CA ARG A 204 5.78 14.44 -8.69
C ARG A 204 5.51 13.04 -9.22
N GLY A 205 4.46 12.42 -8.71
CA GLY A 205 4.01 11.09 -9.08
C GLY A 205 2.54 11.07 -9.44
N PHE A 206 1.91 9.91 -9.23
CA PHE A 206 0.50 9.64 -9.52
C PHE A 206 0.17 9.66 -11.01
N MET A 207 1.18 9.43 -11.88
CA MET A 207 1.07 9.44 -13.33
C MET A 207 0.34 8.20 -13.88
N VAL A 208 0.24 7.11 -13.12
CA VAL A 208 -0.50 5.89 -13.47
C VAL A 208 -1.71 5.61 -12.56
N HIS A 209 -2.24 6.61 -11.87
CA HIS A 209 -3.46 6.50 -11.04
C HIS A 209 -4.69 6.22 -11.92
N ARG A 210 -5.43 5.13 -11.65
CA ARG A 210 -6.50 4.63 -12.52
C ARG A 210 -7.92 4.82 -11.98
N GLY A 211 -8.09 5.62 -10.94
CA GLY A 211 -9.40 5.90 -10.34
C GLY A 211 -10.15 4.67 -9.81
N ILE A 212 -9.41 3.65 -9.36
CA ILE A 212 -9.93 2.33 -8.95
C ILE A 212 -10.98 2.45 -7.85
N GLU A 213 -10.77 3.32 -6.87
CA GLU A 213 -11.71 3.56 -5.78
C GLU A 213 -13.05 4.09 -6.32
N LYS A 214 -13.00 5.07 -7.25
CA LYS A 214 -14.21 5.62 -7.88
C LYS A 214 -14.96 4.59 -8.70
N LEU A 215 -14.23 3.75 -9.46
CA LEU A 215 -14.82 2.69 -10.27
C LEU A 215 -15.56 1.67 -9.39
N ALA A 216 -14.92 1.24 -8.29
CA ALA A 216 -15.51 0.31 -7.34
C ALA A 216 -16.79 0.87 -6.70
N GLU A 217 -16.79 2.14 -6.31
CA GLU A 217 -17.92 2.80 -5.65
C GLU A 217 -19.09 3.12 -6.60
N SER A 218 -18.83 3.17 -7.91
CA SER A 218 -19.82 3.66 -8.90
C SER A 218 -20.52 2.55 -9.69
N VAL A 219 -19.76 1.54 -10.17
CA VAL A 219 -20.28 0.59 -11.16
C VAL A 219 -20.04 -0.89 -10.83
N MET A 220 -19.15 -1.20 -9.89
CA MET A 220 -18.80 -2.59 -9.56
C MET A 220 -19.55 -3.08 -8.33
N ASN A 221 -19.91 -4.35 -8.32
CA ASN A 221 -20.47 -5.01 -7.15
C ASN A 221 -19.35 -5.62 -6.28
N TYR A 222 -19.71 -6.05 -5.06
CA TYR A 222 -18.73 -6.61 -4.11
C TYR A 222 -17.92 -7.79 -4.66
N ASN A 223 -18.48 -8.60 -5.56
CA ASN A 223 -17.81 -9.79 -6.10
C ASN A 223 -16.87 -9.46 -7.27
N ASP A 224 -17.04 -8.31 -7.93
CA ASP A 224 -16.18 -7.87 -9.03
C ASP A 224 -14.92 -7.15 -8.52
N ILE A 225 -15.04 -6.45 -7.39
CA ILE A 225 -13.96 -5.64 -6.82
C ILE A 225 -12.73 -6.48 -6.43
N PRO A 226 -12.81 -7.74 -5.96
CA PRO A 226 -11.62 -8.57 -5.73
C PRO A 226 -10.71 -8.68 -6.95
N MET A 227 -11.30 -8.80 -8.14
CA MET A 227 -10.56 -8.84 -9.41
C MET A 227 -9.94 -7.50 -9.77
N LEU A 228 -10.63 -6.39 -9.46
CA LEU A 228 -10.10 -5.04 -9.63
C LEU A 228 -8.95 -4.78 -8.64
N ALA A 229 -9.09 -5.22 -7.39
CA ALA A 229 -8.08 -5.04 -6.34
C ALA A 229 -6.72 -5.66 -6.73
N GLU A 230 -6.72 -6.84 -7.34
CA GLU A 230 -5.49 -7.46 -7.84
C GLU A 230 -4.78 -6.63 -8.92
N ARG A 231 -5.51 -5.80 -9.64
CA ARG A 231 -4.97 -4.95 -10.72
C ARG A 231 -4.45 -3.61 -10.23
N ILE A 232 -4.49 -3.38 -8.92
CA ILE A 232 -3.81 -2.23 -8.31
C ILE A 232 -2.30 -2.36 -8.50
N CYS A 233 -1.76 -3.58 -8.34
CA CYS A 233 -0.32 -3.83 -8.37
C CYS A 233 0.02 -5.06 -9.22
N GLY A 234 0.98 -4.91 -10.13
CA GLY A 234 1.53 -6.02 -10.91
C GLY A 234 2.43 -6.98 -10.11
N ILE A 235 2.76 -6.69 -8.84
CA ILE A 235 3.67 -7.49 -8.01
C ILE A 235 2.98 -8.01 -6.74
N CYS A 236 2.14 -7.21 -6.07
CA CYS A 236 1.42 -7.59 -4.85
C CYS A 236 -0.10 -7.60 -5.01
N GLY A 237 -0.59 -8.13 -6.13
CA GLY A 237 -2.02 -8.17 -6.44
C GLY A 237 -2.82 -9.01 -5.45
N CYS A 238 -2.30 -10.17 -5.04
CA CYS A 238 -2.97 -11.03 -4.05
C CYS A 238 -3.14 -10.33 -2.68
N VAL A 239 -2.15 -9.55 -2.26
CA VAL A 239 -2.26 -8.73 -1.04
C VAL A 239 -3.45 -7.79 -1.11
N HIS A 240 -3.60 -7.05 -2.22
CA HIS A 240 -4.73 -6.13 -2.38
C HIS A 240 -6.07 -6.86 -2.47
N ASN A 241 -6.11 -8.03 -3.12
CA ASN A 241 -7.29 -8.89 -3.15
C ASN A 241 -7.69 -9.33 -1.74
N VAL A 242 -6.75 -9.90 -0.97
CA VAL A 242 -6.97 -10.35 0.41
C VAL A 242 -7.39 -9.17 1.30
N ALA A 243 -6.71 -8.03 1.22
CA ALA A 243 -7.03 -6.86 2.03
C ALA A 243 -8.45 -6.34 1.76
N TYR A 244 -8.88 -6.34 0.49
CA TYR A 244 -10.25 -5.96 0.16
C TYR A 244 -11.26 -6.96 0.72
N VAL A 245 -11.13 -8.27 0.42
CA VAL A 245 -12.13 -9.25 0.85
C VAL A 245 -12.23 -9.31 2.37
N GLN A 246 -11.11 -9.23 3.10
CA GLN A 246 -11.10 -9.21 4.56
C GLN A 246 -11.76 -7.96 5.14
N SER A 247 -11.59 -6.77 4.52
CA SER A 247 -12.25 -5.56 4.99
C SER A 247 -13.79 -5.67 4.86
N VAL A 248 -14.28 -6.31 3.80
CA VAL A 248 -15.71 -6.59 3.62
C VAL A 248 -16.19 -7.69 4.57
N GLU A 249 -15.42 -8.76 4.72
CA GLU A 249 -15.71 -9.86 5.65
C GLU A 249 -15.83 -9.35 7.10
N GLU A 250 -14.93 -8.45 7.51
CA GLU A 250 -15.00 -7.82 8.82
C GLU A 250 -16.26 -6.96 8.97
N ALA A 251 -16.55 -6.08 8.00
CA ALA A 251 -17.75 -5.24 8.03
C ALA A 251 -19.05 -6.06 8.10
N ALA A 252 -19.06 -7.25 7.48
CA ALA A 252 -20.19 -8.17 7.44
C ALA A 252 -20.16 -9.24 8.56
N ALA A 253 -19.13 -9.23 9.42
CA ALA A 253 -18.90 -10.25 10.46
C ALA A 253 -18.85 -11.70 9.90
N LEU A 254 -18.30 -11.88 8.70
CA LEU A 254 -18.10 -13.17 8.05
C LEU A 254 -16.76 -13.78 8.49
N LYS A 255 -16.75 -15.09 8.71
CA LYS A 255 -15.52 -15.85 9.06
C LYS A 255 -15.29 -16.92 8.00
N PRO A 256 -14.30 -16.76 7.08
CA PRO A 256 -13.97 -17.75 6.09
C PRO A 256 -13.62 -19.12 6.71
N PRO A 257 -13.82 -20.22 5.98
CA PRO A 257 -13.43 -21.55 6.45
C PRO A 257 -11.91 -21.63 6.71
N PRO A 258 -11.45 -22.38 7.73
CA PRO A 258 -10.03 -22.49 8.06
C PRO A 258 -9.15 -22.91 6.88
N ARG A 259 -9.63 -23.84 6.03
CA ARG A 259 -8.91 -24.25 4.82
C ARG A 259 -8.66 -23.10 3.85
N ALA A 260 -9.65 -22.22 3.66
CA ALA A 260 -9.49 -21.03 2.81
C ALA A 260 -8.45 -20.07 3.38
N GLU A 261 -8.39 -19.91 4.70
CA GLU A 261 -7.40 -19.05 5.35
C GLU A 261 -5.97 -19.59 5.16
N TYR A 262 -5.75 -20.90 5.28
CA TYR A 262 -4.45 -21.50 4.96
C TYR A 262 -4.05 -21.31 3.49
N ILE A 263 -4.98 -21.47 2.55
CA ILE A 263 -4.71 -21.26 1.13
C ILE A 263 -4.37 -19.79 0.84
N ARG A 264 -5.10 -18.83 1.46
CA ARG A 264 -4.76 -17.40 1.39
C ARG A 264 -3.35 -17.13 1.87
N THR A 265 -2.95 -17.70 3.02
CA THR A 265 -1.62 -17.55 3.59
C THR A 265 -0.53 -18.12 2.66
N ILE A 266 -0.73 -19.31 2.10
CA ILE A 266 0.20 -19.91 1.14
C ILE A 266 0.40 -18.99 -0.07
N MET A 267 -0.69 -18.45 -0.64
CA MET A 267 -0.59 -17.60 -1.82
C MET A 267 0.02 -16.23 -1.53
N LEU A 268 -0.22 -15.65 -0.35
CA LEU A 268 0.44 -14.43 0.11
C LEU A 268 1.95 -14.63 0.26
N GLU A 269 2.37 -15.77 0.82
CA GLU A 269 3.79 -16.06 0.98
C GLU A 269 4.48 -16.47 -0.34
N LEU A 270 3.79 -17.14 -1.28
CA LEU A 270 4.28 -17.31 -2.66
C LEU A 270 4.47 -15.96 -3.36
N GLU A 271 3.56 -15.02 -3.15
CA GLU A 271 3.68 -13.66 -3.66
C GLU A 271 4.87 -12.91 -3.03
N ARG A 272 5.11 -13.07 -1.73
CA ARG A 272 6.29 -12.53 -1.05
C ARG A 272 7.58 -13.12 -1.57
N LEU A 273 7.64 -14.45 -1.72
CA LEU A 273 8.80 -15.15 -2.29
C LEU A 273 9.17 -14.58 -3.65
N HIS A 274 8.22 -14.56 -4.60
CA HIS A 274 8.54 -14.07 -5.94
C HIS A 274 8.94 -12.58 -5.95
N SER A 275 8.39 -11.77 -5.06
CA SER A 275 8.70 -10.34 -4.96
C SER A 275 10.09 -10.12 -4.37
N HIS A 276 10.45 -10.80 -3.29
CA HIS A 276 11.78 -10.65 -2.69
C HIS A 276 12.90 -11.18 -3.59
N LEU A 277 12.67 -12.32 -4.27
CA LEU A 277 13.61 -12.84 -5.26
C LEU A 277 13.81 -11.87 -6.44
N LEU A 278 12.72 -11.24 -6.92
CA LEU A 278 12.78 -10.20 -7.94
C LEU A 278 13.63 -9.02 -7.46
N TRP A 279 13.29 -8.48 -6.28
CA TRP A 279 13.91 -7.27 -5.79
C TRP A 279 15.39 -7.45 -5.47
N VAL A 280 15.79 -8.56 -4.83
CA VAL A 280 17.21 -8.87 -4.55
C VAL A 280 17.99 -8.96 -5.86
N GLY A 281 17.41 -9.58 -6.88
CA GLY A 281 18.01 -9.60 -8.22
C GLY A 281 18.19 -8.20 -8.80
N LEU A 282 17.15 -7.36 -8.78
CA LEU A 282 17.22 -5.98 -9.27
C LEU A 282 18.22 -5.12 -8.48
N ALA A 283 18.30 -5.28 -7.16
CA ALA A 283 19.31 -4.59 -6.34
C ALA A 283 20.74 -4.97 -6.77
N CYS A 284 20.98 -6.26 -7.04
CA CYS A 284 22.26 -6.72 -7.58
C CYS A 284 22.55 -6.11 -8.96
N HIS A 285 21.57 -6.03 -9.84
CA HIS A 285 21.70 -5.40 -11.15
C HIS A 285 22.07 -3.91 -11.03
N ILE A 286 21.37 -3.15 -10.20
CA ILE A 286 21.63 -1.71 -9.98
C ILE A 286 23.06 -1.47 -9.51
N VAL A 287 23.66 -2.36 -8.73
CA VAL A 287 25.06 -2.24 -8.29
C VAL A 287 26.06 -2.89 -9.26
N GLY A 288 25.60 -3.42 -10.40
CA GLY A 288 26.44 -4.00 -11.45
C GLY A 288 26.81 -5.46 -11.26
N PHE A 289 26.03 -6.23 -10.48
CA PHE A 289 26.28 -7.67 -10.26
C PHE A 289 25.25 -8.54 -11.00
N ASP A 290 25.32 -8.55 -12.33
CA ASP A 290 24.35 -9.22 -13.21
C ASP A 290 24.29 -10.74 -13.05
N THR A 291 25.36 -11.38 -12.62
CA THR A 291 25.34 -12.83 -12.35
C THR A 291 24.33 -13.19 -11.27
N LEU A 292 24.28 -12.44 -10.16
CA LEU A 292 23.30 -12.67 -9.09
C LEU A 292 21.87 -12.26 -9.52
N PHE A 293 21.75 -11.23 -10.35
CA PHE A 293 20.48 -10.86 -10.96
C PHE A 293 19.89 -12.03 -11.76
N MET A 294 20.66 -12.60 -12.69
CA MET A 294 20.22 -13.73 -13.51
C MET A 294 19.90 -14.98 -12.68
N GLN A 295 20.70 -15.27 -11.64
CA GLN A 295 20.44 -16.37 -10.73
C GLN A 295 19.14 -16.18 -9.93
N SER A 296 18.88 -14.99 -9.41
CA SER A 296 17.65 -14.69 -8.67
C SER A 296 16.41 -14.88 -9.56
N PHE A 297 16.45 -14.44 -10.81
CA PHE A 297 15.37 -14.65 -11.77
C PHE A 297 15.14 -16.13 -12.10
N ARG A 298 16.22 -16.90 -12.30
CA ARG A 298 16.13 -18.34 -12.54
C ARG A 298 15.50 -19.08 -11.34
N ILE A 299 15.92 -18.74 -10.13
CA ILE A 299 15.41 -19.34 -8.89
C ILE A 299 13.95 -18.96 -8.64
N ARG A 300 13.55 -17.75 -9.05
CA ARG A 300 12.18 -17.24 -8.93
C ARG A 300 11.17 -17.97 -9.82
N GLU A 301 11.58 -18.48 -10.98
CA GLU A 301 10.67 -19.02 -11.99
C GLU A 301 9.80 -20.20 -11.49
N PRO A 302 10.33 -21.19 -10.75
CA PRO A 302 9.50 -22.26 -10.19
C PRO A 302 8.39 -21.78 -9.24
N ILE A 303 8.62 -20.67 -8.53
CA ILE A 303 7.59 -20.06 -7.64
C ILE A 303 6.45 -19.46 -8.46
N MET A 304 6.77 -18.74 -9.54
CA MET A 304 5.78 -18.20 -10.46
C MET A 304 4.95 -19.32 -11.10
N TRP A 305 5.58 -20.41 -11.46
CA TRP A 305 4.95 -21.57 -12.05
C TRP A 305 4.04 -22.31 -11.06
N MET A 306 4.44 -22.42 -9.79
CA MET A 306 3.56 -22.98 -8.74
C MET A 306 2.33 -22.11 -8.51
N ALA A 307 2.48 -20.79 -8.50
CA ALA A 307 1.35 -19.88 -8.40
C ALA A 307 0.35 -20.07 -9.57
N GLU A 308 0.86 -20.23 -10.80
CA GLU A 308 0.06 -20.53 -11.97
C GLU A 308 -0.67 -21.87 -11.86
N LYS A 309 0.00 -22.94 -11.42
CA LYS A 309 -0.62 -24.25 -11.22
C LYS A 309 -1.77 -24.23 -10.20
N ILE A 310 -1.62 -23.44 -9.14
CA ILE A 310 -2.65 -23.34 -8.09
C ILE A 310 -3.82 -22.47 -8.55
N SER A 311 -3.56 -21.36 -9.22
CA SER A 311 -4.56 -20.32 -9.50
C SER A 311 -4.98 -20.18 -10.96
N GLY A 312 -4.25 -20.83 -11.87
CA GLY A 312 -4.45 -20.68 -13.33
C GLY A 312 -3.78 -19.43 -13.92
N ASN A 313 -3.09 -18.62 -13.12
CA ASN A 313 -2.38 -17.43 -13.59
C ASN A 313 -1.09 -17.19 -12.80
N ARG A 314 -0.05 -16.74 -13.50
CA ARG A 314 1.28 -16.48 -12.89
C ARG A 314 1.29 -15.33 -11.90
N LYS A 315 0.34 -14.37 -12.00
CA LYS A 315 0.41 -13.10 -11.28
C LYS A 315 -0.93 -12.57 -10.77
N THR A 316 -1.97 -12.54 -11.57
CA THR A 316 -3.33 -12.15 -11.17
C THR A 316 -4.12 -13.40 -10.87
N TYR A 317 -4.05 -13.87 -9.63
CA TYR A 317 -4.50 -15.21 -9.24
C TYR A 317 -6.01 -15.37 -9.26
N ALA A 318 -6.77 -14.28 -9.11
CA ALA A 318 -8.23 -14.30 -9.00
C ALA A 318 -8.70 -15.33 -7.96
N LEU A 319 -7.94 -15.49 -6.89
CA LEU A 319 -8.09 -16.58 -5.94
C LEU A 319 -9.10 -16.26 -4.86
N CYS A 320 -8.96 -15.11 -4.20
CA CYS A 320 -9.77 -14.79 -3.03
C CYS A 320 -11.10 -14.15 -3.44
N VAL A 321 -12.15 -14.60 -2.80
CA VAL A 321 -13.52 -14.05 -2.88
C VAL A 321 -14.02 -13.80 -1.47
N ILE A 322 -15.05 -12.99 -1.31
CA ILE A 322 -15.68 -12.75 -0.01
C ILE A 322 -16.19 -14.10 0.53
N GLY A 323 -15.79 -14.43 1.74
CA GLY A 323 -16.14 -15.69 2.39
C GLY A 323 -15.24 -16.88 2.04
N GLY A 324 -14.15 -16.71 1.26
CA GLY A 324 -13.26 -17.85 0.99
C GLY A 324 -12.31 -17.71 -0.19
N VAL A 325 -12.07 -18.82 -0.88
CA VAL A 325 -11.19 -18.93 -2.06
C VAL A 325 -11.86 -19.75 -3.16
N ARG A 326 -11.49 -19.48 -4.42
CA ARG A 326 -12.04 -20.15 -5.61
C ARG A 326 -11.42 -21.50 -5.92
N TRP A 327 -10.14 -21.67 -5.57
CA TRP A 327 -9.34 -22.82 -5.96
C TRP A 327 -8.80 -23.56 -4.75
N ASN A 328 -8.66 -24.87 -4.90
CA ASN A 328 -8.12 -25.76 -3.87
C ASN A 328 -6.66 -26.11 -4.16
N ILE A 329 -5.92 -26.42 -3.10
CA ILE A 329 -4.60 -27.06 -3.21
C ILE A 329 -4.78 -28.55 -2.99
N THR A 330 -4.60 -29.35 -4.07
CA THR A 330 -4.76 -30.81 -4.03
C THR A 330 -3.57 -31.48 -3.33
N PRO A 331 -3.70 -32.75 -2.92
CA PRO A 331 -2.56 -33.50 -2.34
C PRO A 331 -1.32 -33.53 -3.26
N GLU A 332 -1.51 -33.65 -4.57
CA GLU A 332 -0.44 -33.66 -5.56
C GLU A 332 0.27 -32.29 -5.61
N LEU A 333 -0.50 -31.19 -5.63
CA LEU A 333 0.06 -29.82 -5.57
C LEU A 333 0.79 -29.56 -4.25
N LYS A 334 0.32 -30.13 -3.12
CA LYS A 334 1.04 -30.03 -1.84
C LYS A 334 2.43 -30.67 -1.92
N LEU A 335 2.53 -31.87 -2.51
CA LEU A 335 3.81 -32.57 -2.65
C LEU A 335 4.76 -31.83 -3.60
N GLU A 336 4.24 -31.35 -4.72
CA GLU A 336 5.04 -30.60 -5.69
C GLU A 336 5.55 -29.29 -5.09
N LEU A 337 4.69 -28.54 -4.40
CA LEU A 337 5.08 -27.29 -3.75
C LEU A 337 6.19 -27.52 -2.71
N ARG A 338 6.11 -28.58 -1.90
CA ARG A 338 7.19 -28.96 -0.98
C ARG A 338 8.51 -29.15 -1.69
N SER A 339 8.52 -29.92 -2.78
CA SER A 339 9.73 -30.17 -3.57
C SER A 339 10.31 -28.87 -4.15
N VAL A 340 9.44 -27.96 -4.62
CA VAL A 340 9.87 -26.64 -5.13
C VAL A 340 10.47 -25.79 -4.02
N LEU A 341 9.88 -25.81 -2.81
CA LEU A 341 10.40 -25.05 -1.66
C LEU A 341 11.76 -25.62 -1.17
N ASP A 342 11.95 -26.93 -1.18
CA ASP A 342 13.23 -27.55 -0.80
C ASP A 342 14.33 -27.16 -1.79
N LYS A 343 14.02 -27.16 -3.08
CA LYS A 343 14.93 -26.69 -4.12
C LYS A 343 15.22 -25.20 -3.99
N LEU A 344 14.19 -24.37 -3.79
CA LEU A 344 14.35 -22.93 -3.58
C LEU A 344 15.30 -22.66 -2.43
N GLU A 345 15.07 -23.27 -1.27
CA GLU A 345 15.90 -23.06 -0.09
C GLU A 345 17.36 -23.44 -0.33
N SER A 346 17.62 -24.59 -0.98
CA SER A 346 18.97 -25.06 -1.30
C SER A 346 19.70 -24.13 -2.27
N GLU A 347 19.01 -23.58 -3.26
CA GLU A 347 19.57 -22.67 -4.27
C GLU A 347 19.70 -21.22 -3.75
N TRP A 348 18.84 -20.80 -2.80
CA TRP A 348 18.85 -19.44 -2.26
C TRP A 348 19.96 -19.23 -1.22
N ARG A 349 20.31 -20.24 -0.41
CA ARG A 349 21.39 -20.13 0.59
C ARG A 349 22.73 -19.64 0.01
N PRO A 350 23.24 -20.18 -1.12
CA PRO A 350 24.45 -19.66 -1.75
C PRO A 350 24.32 -18.21 -2.26
N VAL A 351 23.14 -17.81 -2.76
CA VAL A 351 22.89 -16.43 -3.22
C VAL A 351 22.98 -15.46 -2.04
N VAL A 352 22.31 -15.77 -0.93
CA VAL A 352 22.38 -14.95 0.30
C VAL A 352 23.81 -14.85 0.81
N ALA A 353 24.55 -15.95 0.82
CA ALA A 353 25.96 -15.96 1.22
C ALA A 353 26.82 -15.07 0.29
N ALA A 354 26.64 -15.19 -1.02
CA ALA A 354 27.34 -14.37 -2.00
C ALA A 354 27.04 -12.88 -1.81
N VAL A 355 25.76 -12.51 -1.73
CA VAL A 355 25.33 -11.13 -1.46
C VAL A 355 25.97 -10.61 -0.17
N SER A 356 25.89 -11.38 0.92
CA SER A 356 26.34 -10.96 2.25
C SER A 356 27.86 -10.75 2.35
N HIS A 357 28.66 -11.39 1.50
CA HIS A 357 30.13 -11.31 1.57
C HIS A 357 30.74 -10.45 0.46
N ASP A 358 29.97 -10.03 -0.54
CA ASP A 358 30.49 -9.20 -1.65
C ASP A 358 30.79 -7.78 -1.20
N LYS A 359 32.07 -7.40 -1.26
CA LYS A 359 32.55 -6.08 -0.83
C LYS A 359 32.09 -4.95 -1.74
N ASN A 360 31.78 -5.19 -3.01
CA ASN A 360 31.32 -4.15 -3.91
C ASN A 360 29.86 -3.81 -3.62
N ILE A 361 29.01 -4.83 -3.36
CA ILE A 361 27.64 -4.64 -2.89
C ILE A 361 27.66 -3.83 -1.57
N GLN A 362 28.47 -4.26 -0.59
CA GLN A 362 28.59 -3.55 0.68
C GLN A 362 29.00 -2.07 0.50
N LYS A 363 30.02 -1.79 -0.31
CA LYS A 363 30.49 -0.43 -0.58
C LYS A 363 29.43 0.48 -1.21
N ARG A 364 28.52 -0.11 -2.01
CA ARG A 364 27.46 0.63 -2.71
C ARG A 364 26.17 0.76 -1.89
N THR A 365 26.05 0.05 -0.76
CA THR A 365 24.78 -0.06 -0.03
C THR A 365 24.88 0.27 1.46
N CYS A 366 26.05 0.06 2.10
CA CYS A 366 26.25 0.40 3.50
C CYS A 366 26.32 1.92 3.68
N GLY A 367 25.53 2.46 4.63
CA GLY A 367 25.45 3.88 4.92
C GLY A 367 24.74 4.74 3.86
N VAL A 368 24.17 4.10 2.83
CA VAL A 368 23.46 4.77 1.74
C VAL A 368 21.95 4.72 1.99
N GLY A 369 21.27 5.84 1.73
CA GLY A 369 19.83 5.96 1.84
C GLY A 369 19.31 5.65 3.25
N VAL A 370 19.95 6.17 4.28
CA VAL A 370 19.62 5.89 5.69
C VAL A 370 18.25 6.47 6.05
N ALA A 371 17.44 5.67 6.75
CA ALA A 371 16.21 6.09 7.41
C ALA A 371 16.18 5.51 8.82
N ASP A 372 16.55 6.30 9.80
CA ASP A 372 16.61 5.87 11.20
C ASP A 372 15.21 5.60 11.82
N ALA A 373 15.18 5.00 13.01
CA ALA A 373 13.93 4.65 13.69
C ALA A 373 13.05 5.88 13.99
N GLY A 374 13.63 7.06 14.22
CA GLY A 374 12.88 8.31 14.42
C GLY A 374 12.18 8.76 13.13
N GLN A 375 12.88 8.69 12.00
CA GLN A 375 12.31 8.96 10.67
C GLN A 375 11.25 7.92 10.31
N VAL A 376 11.48 6.64 10.59
CA VAL A 376 10.49 5.58 10.40
C VAL A 376 9.19 5.91 11.13
N LYS A 377 9.27 6.27 12.41
CA LYS A 377 8.09 6.62 13.20
C LYS A 377 7.41 7.90 12.71
N SER A 378 8.16 8.97 12.51
CA SER A 378 7.59 10.29 12.15
C SER A 378 6.94 10.30 10.76
N MET A 379 7.54 9.60 9.79
CA MET A 379 7.05 9.50 8.41
C MET A 379 6.15 8.28 8.17
N GLY A 380 5.96 7.43 9.19
CA GLY A 380 5.14 6.22 9.10
C GLY A 380 5.67 5.21 8.10
N LEU A 381 7.01 5.07 7.98
CA LEU A 381 7.62 4.10 7.08
C LEU A 381 7.36 2.68 7.59
N ILE A 382 7.19 1.73 6.67
CA ILE A 382 6.69 0.40 6.97
C ILE A 382 7.48 -0.70 6.24
N GLY A 383 7.22 -1.94 6.63
CA GLY A 383 7.77 -3.13 6.00
C GLY A 383 9.29 -3.24 6.14
N PRO A 384 9.99 -3.75 5.11
CA PRO A 384 11.45 -3.90 5.14
C PRO A 384 12.21 -2.59 5.40
N VAL A 385 11.61 -1.42 5.09
CA VAL A 385 12.24 -0.12 5.41
C VAL A 385 12.27 0.11 6.92
N ALA A 386 11.17 -0.17 7.61
CA ALA A 386 11.10 -0.05 9.07
C ALA A 386 11.95 -1.13 9.76
N ARG A 387 11.83 -2.38 9.32
CA ARG A 387 12.58 -3.51 9.90
C ARG A 387 14.08 -3.39 9.72
N ALA A 388 14.55 -2.76 8.64
CA ALA A 388 15.97 -2.45 8.44
C ALA A 388 16.52 -1.42 9.44
N ALA A 389 15.66 -0.59 10.04
CA ALA A 389 16.00 0.38 11.08
C ALA A 389 15.80 -0.16 12.52
N GLY A 390 15.64 -1.46 12.69
CA GLY A 390 15.41 -2.10 13.98
C GLY A 390 14.00 -1.92 14.54
N VAL A 391 13.06 -1.38 13.75
CA VAL A 391 11.66 -1.24 14.17
C VAL A 391 10.94 -2.55 13.93
N ASP A 392 10.60 -3.23 15.02
CA ASP A 392 10.03 -4.57 15.01
C ASP A 392 8.49 -4.52 14.85
N ILE A 393 8.05 -4.28 13.60
CA ILE A 393 6.63 -4.25 13.21
C ILE A 393 6.38 -5.16 12.02
N ASP A 394 5.33 -5.99 12.10
CA ASP A 394 4.86 -6.84 11.02
C ASP A 394 3.39 -7.17 11.21
N CYS A 395 2.52 -6.79 10.28
CA CYS A 395 1.08 -7.01 10.40
C CYS A 395 0.68 -8.48 10.53
N ARG A 396 1.50 -9.41 10.02
CA ARG A 396 1.25 -10.85 10.14
C ARG A 396 1.26 -11.31 11.60
N ARG A 397 2.12 -10.68 12.43
CA ARG A 397 2.24 -10.93 13.88
C ARG A 397 1.39 -9.97 14.70
N ASP A 398 1.45 -8.66 14.38
CA ASP A 398 0.88 -7.60 15.23
C ASP A 398 -0.64 -7.46 15.04
N HIS A 399 -1.14 -7.79 13.84
CA HIS A 399 -2.58 -7.78 13.51
C HIS A 399 -2.92 -9.04 12.70
N PRO A 400 -2.80 -10.24 13.27
CA PRO A 400 -2.87 -11.49 12.54
C PRO A 400 -4.19 -11.64 11.78
N TYR A 401 -4.05 -12.14 10.57
CA TYR A 401 -5.13 -12.37 9.61
C TYR A 401 -4.89 -13.70 8.86
N ALA A 402 -5.90 -14.18 8.14
CA ALA A 402 -5.87 -15.49 7.49
C ALA A 402 -5.40 -16.59 8.49
N ALA A 403 -4.35 -17.36 8.21
CA ALA A 403 -3.85 -18.38 9.11
C ALA A 403 -2.55 -17.99 9.84
N TYR A 404 -2.17 -16.70 9.87
CA TYR A 404 -0.91 -16.29 10.52
C TYR A 404 -0.92 -16.46 12.04
N ASP A 405 -2.08 -16.46 12.68
CA ASP A 405 -2.26 -16.78 14.10
C ASP A 405 -2.00 -18.28 14.44
N ARG A 406 -1.88 -19.13 13.42
CA ARG A 406 -1.73 -20.59 13.54
C ARG A 406 -0.35 -21.09 13.10
N VAL A 407 0.53 -20.20 12.69
CA VAL A 407 1.89 -20.52 12.24
C VAL A 407 2.93 -19.71 12.99
N GLU A 408 4.12 -20.29 13.15
CA GLU A 408 5.24 -19.66 13.83
C GLU A 408 6.24 -19.14 12.81
N PHE A 409 6.66 -17.89 12.97
CA PHE A 409 7.69 -17.26 12.16
C PHE A 409 8.37 -16.14 12.96
N ASP A 410 9.56 -15.75 12.51
CA ASP A 410 10.31 -14.67 13.12
C ASP A 410 10.18 -13.39 12.27
N VAL A 411 10.03 -12.24 12.92
CA VAL A 411 10.10 -10.94 12.25
C VAL A 411 11.58 -10.58 12.07
N ILE A 412 12.01 -10.54 10.82
CA ILE A 412 13.40 -10.26 10.49
C ILE A 412 13.69 -8.77 10.60
N THR A 413 14.62 -8.38 11.45
CA THR A 413 15.08 -7.02 11.65
C THR A 413 16.60 -6.88 11.46
N GLU A 414 17.04 -5.68 11.03
CA GLU A 414 18.43 -5.25 10.97
C GLU A 414 18.55 -3.89 11.66
N GLN A 415 19.77 -3.41 11.90
CA GLN A 415 19.99 -2.18 12.68
C GLN A 415 20.64 -1.05 11.87
N GLY A 416 21.09 -1.32 10.64
CA GLY A 416 21.85 -0.35 9.85
C GLY A 416 21.02 0.77 9.23
N ALA A 417 19.71 0.61 9.15
CA ALA A 417 18.74 1.58 8.59
C ALA A 417 19.01 1.99 7.13
N ASP A 418 19.94 1.36 6.44
CA ASP A 418 20.45 1.66 5.12
C ASP A 418 19.95 0.69 4.03
N VAL A 419 20.41 0.88 2.81
CA VAL A 419 20.10 -0.01 1.67
C VAL A 419 20.57 -1.43 1.95
N TRP A 420 21.75 -1.60 2.56
CA TRP A 420 22.30 -2.89 2.93
C TRP A 420 21.38 -3.68 3.86
N SER A 421 20.94 -3.03 4.92
CA SER A 421 20.02 -3.63 5.89
C SER A 421 18.68 -4.01 5.25
N ARG A 422 18.15 -3.17 4.35
CA ARG A 422 16.93 -3.48 3.58
C ARG A 422 17.10 -4.68 2.65
N LEU A 423 18.29 -4.86 2.09
CA LEU A 423 18.65 -6.01 1.26
C LEU A 423 18.68 -7.29 2.10
N LEU A 424 19.34 -7.26 3.26
CA LEU A 424 19.43 -8.41 4.17
C LEU A 424 18.07 -8.82 4.73
N VAL A 425 17.22 -7.88 5.13
CA VAL A 425 15.85 -8.17 5.59
C VAL A 425 15.11 -8.98 4.55
N ARG A 426 15.04 -8.52 3.30
CA ARG A 426 14.32 -9.24 2.24
C ARG A 426 14.94 -10.60 1.90
N ALA A 427 16.27 -10.67 1.87
CA ALA A 427 16.95 -11.93 1.59
C ALA A 427 16.68 -13.00 2.65
N LYS A 428 16.58 -12.62 3.92
CA LYS A 428 16.28 -13.51 5.05
C LYS A 428 14.78 -13.83 5.14
N GLU A 429 13.88 -12.91 4.85
CA GLU A 429 12.44 -13.14 4.83
C GLU A 429 12.01 -14.25 3.86
N VAL A 430 12.78 -14.53 2.82
CA VAL A 430 12.55 -15.69 1.92
C VAL A 430 12.50 -17.00 2.71
N PHE A 431 13.39 -17.19 3.69
CA PHE A 431 13.41 -18.41 4.51
C PHE A 431 12.19 -18.50 5.43
N GLU A 432 11.75 -17.36 5.99
CA GLU A 432 10.54 -17.34 6.81
C GLU A 432 9.28 -17.64 5.98
N SER A 433 9.19 -17.11 4.76
CA SER A 433 8.10 -17.44 3.84
C SER A 433 8.05 -18.95 3.53
N ILE A 434 9.19 -19.59 3.29
CA ILE A 434 9.29 -21.04 3.10
C ILE A 434 8.80 -21.78 4.36
N ARG A 435 9.21 -21.34 5.54
CA ARG A 435 8.83 -21.92 6.84
C ARG A 435 7.32 -21.81 7.06
N ILE A 436 6.73 -20.66 6.78
CA ILE A 436 5.28 -20.43 6.89
C ILE A 436 4.51 -21.34 5.94
N ILE A 437 4.89 -21.40 4.66
CA ILE A 437 4.19 -22.24 3.67
C ILE A 437 4.25 -23.71 4.09
N ARG A 438 5.40 -24.23 4.53
CA ARG A 438 5.52 -25.61 5.01
C ARG A 438 4.58 -25.91 6.15
N GLN A 439 4.49 -25.04 7.15
CA GLN A 439 3.54 -25.19 8.26
C GLN A 439 2.08 -25.15 7.81
N CYS A 440 1.74 -24.26 6.88
CA CYS A 440 0.40 -24.22 6.31
C CYS A 440 0.04 -25.52 5.59
N LEU A 441 0.98 -26.10 4.82
CA LEU A 441 0.78 -27.37 4.13
C LEU A 441 0.62 -28.54 5.12
N ASP A 442 1.27 -28.48 6.29
CA ASP A 442 1.15 -29.50 7.35
C ASP A 442 -0.16 -29.40 8.11
N LYS A 443 -0.57 -28.17 8.45
CA LYS A 443 -1.72 -27.89 9.33
C LYS A 443 -3.06 -27.77 8.58
N MET A 444 -3.02 -27.64 7.25
CA MET A 444 -4.22 -27.46 6.44
C MET A 444 -5.04 -28.74 6.34
N GLU A 445 -6.14 -28.80 7.08
CA GLU A 445 -7.10 -29.89 7.06
C GLU A 445 -8.06 -29.79 5.85
N ASP A 446 -8.78 -30.90 5.57
CA ASP A 446 -9.84 -30.89 4.57
C ASP A 446 -11.06 -30.13 5.08
N GLY A 447 -11.77 -29.47 4.17
CA GLY A 447 -12.92 -28.65 4.52
C GLY A 447 -13.42 -27.81 3.36
N PRO A 448 -14.49 -27.04 3.59
CA PRO A 448 -15.04 -26.15 2.59
C PRO A 448 -14.06 -25.04 2.21
N LEU A 449 -14.18 -24.54 0.97
CA LEU A 449 -13.36 -23.45 0.44
C LEU A 449 -14.04 -22.09 0.58
N GLN A 450 -15.35 -22.06 0.72
CA GLN A 450 -16.15 -20.85 0.75
C GLN A 450 -17.32 -21.00 1.72
N LEU A 451 -17.78 -19.87 2.23
CA LEU A 451 -19.06 -19.76 2.91
C LEU A 451 -20.20 -19.70 1.88
N GLU A 452 -21.34 -20.23 2.24
CA GLU A 452 -22.59 -19.96 1.53
C GLU A 452 -23.19 -18.66 2.06
N ILE A 453 -23.02 -17.56 1.31
CA ILE A 453 -23.56 -16.24 1.67
C ILE A 453 -24.93 -16.12 1.02
N LYS A 454 -26.00 -16.17 1.83
CA LYS A 454 -27.40 -16.12 1.38
C LYS A 454 -28.03 -14.74 1.48
N ASP A 455 -27.54 -13.93 2.41
CA ASP A 455 -28.11 -12.62 2.72
C ASP A 455 -27.33 -11.50 2.05
N GLU A 456 -28.00 -10.37 1.82
CA GLU A 456 -27.33 -9.14 1.42
C GLU A 456 -26.38 -8.65 2.54
N LEU A 457 -25.27 -8.05 2.15
CA LEU A 457 -24.32 -7.51 3.11
C LEU A 457 -24.95 -6.35 3.90
N PRO A 458 -24.69 -6.23 5.21
CA PRO A 458 -25.26 -5.18 6.04
C PRO A 458 -24.79 -3.80 5.55
N ILE A 459 -25.69 -2.82 5.49
CA ILE A 459 -25.43 -1.47 5.01
C ILE A 459 -24.85 -0.58 6.12
N GLY A 460 -23.90 0.30 5.77
CA GLY A 460 -23.33 1.31 6.67
C GLY A 460 -22.35 0.76 7.71
N ARG A 461 -21.88 -0.49 7.54
CA ARG A 461 -20.85 -1.07 8.40
C ARG A 461 -19.47 -0.71 7.89
N MET A 462 -18.55 -0.51 8.81
CA MET A 462 -17.15 -0.23 8.52
C MET A 462 -16.30 -1.47 8.77
N GLY A 463 -15.32 -1.70 7.89
CA GLY A 463 -14.31 -2.75 8.05
C GLY A 463 -12.93 -2.22 7.70
N LEU A 464 -11.94 -2.67 8.45
CA LEU A 464 -10.51 -2.37 8.28
C LEU A 464 -9.75 -3.65 8.04
N SER A 465 -8.83 -3.64 7.11
CA SER A 465 -7.88 -4.73 6.92
C SER A 465 -6.48 -4.18 6.70
N SER A 466 -5.52 -4.72 7.43
CA SER A 466 -4.10 -4.50 7.21
C SER A 466 -3.45 -5.83 6.85
N VAL A 467 -2.79 -5.88 5.69
CA VAL A 467 -2.12 -7.08 5.16
C VAL A 467 -0.66 -6.73 4.85
N GLU A 468 0.27 -7.52 5.32
CA GLU A 468 1.70 -7.32 5.07
C GLU A 468 2.06 -7.71 3.64
N ALA A 469 2.22 -6.73 2.77
CA ALA A 469 2.80 -6.91 1.44
C ALA A 469 4.33 -7.10 1.54
N PRO A 470 5.00 -7.58 0.48
CA PRO A 470 6.46 -7.63 0.44
C PRO A 470 7.15 -6.29 0.72
N ARG A 471 6.46 -5.18 0.47
CA ARG A 471 6.92 -3.80 0.66
C ARG A 471 6.50 -3.17 1.98
N GLY A 472 5.66 -3.86 2.75
CA GLY A 472 5.08 -3.40 4.00
C GLY A 472 3.56 -3.45 4.01
N GLU A 473 2.95 -2.89 5.03
CA GLU A 473 1.51 -2.91 5.25
C GLU A 473 0.72 -2.29 4.10
N SER A 474 -0.23 -3.04 3.55
CA SER A 474 -1.33 -2.54 2.72
C SER A 474 -2.59 -2.44 3.57
N HIS A 475 -3.18 -1.25 3.64
CA HIS A 475 -4.37 -0.99 4.47
C HIS A 475 -5.57 -0.67 3.60
N HIS A 476 -6.67 -1.41 3.81
CA HIS A 476 -7.94 -1.19 3.15
C HIS A 476 -9.02 -0.84 4.17
N PHE A 477 -9.83 0.12 3.81
CA PHE A 477 -11.01 0.54 4.57
C PHE A 477 -12.25 0.47 3.69
N VAL A 478 -13.33 -0.11 4.19
CA VAL A 478 -14.60 -0.21 3.49
C VAL A 478 -15.73 0.32 4.37
N ILE A 479 -16.65 1.06 3.75
CA ILE A 479 -17.99 1.31 4.28
C ILE A 479 -18.97 0.60 3.36
N THR A 480 -19.73 -0.33 3.89
CA THR A 480 -20.74 -1.07 3.10
C THR A 480 -21.89 -0.16 2.69
N GLY A 481 -22.44 -0.40 1.51
CA GLY A 481 -23.46 0.45 0.91
C GLY A 481 -24.64 -0.34 0.33
N GLU A 482 -25.49 0.39 -0.35
CA GLU A 482 -26.70 -0.11 -1.01
C GLU A 482 -26.39 -0.69 -2.40
N ASN A 483 -27.35 -1.39 -2.99
CA ASN A 483 -27.27 -1.91 -4.36
C ASN A 483 -26.04 -2.80 -4.61
N ASN A 484 -25.64 -3.57 -3.61
CA ASN A 484 -24.50 -4.49 -3.67
C ASN A 484 -23.16 -3.79 -3.99
N ARG A 485 -22.96 -2.55 -3.49
CA ARG A 485 -21.77 -1.71 -3.74
C ARG A 485 -21.25 -1.08 -2.46
N PRO A 486 -19.92 -0.87 -2.31
CA PRO A 486 -19.41 -0.10 -1.18
C PRO A 486 -19.75 1.40 -1.31
N ARG A 487 -20.09 2.03 -0.18
CA ARG A 487 -20.18 3.50 -0.10
C ARG A 487 -18.81 4.12 -0.25
N ARG A 488 -17.81 3.50 0.36
CA ARG A 488 -16.41 3.93 0.33
C ARG A 488 -15.51 2.71 0.33
N TRP A 489 -14.52 2.74 -0.54
CA TRP A 489 -13.37 1.84 -0.48
C TRP A 489 -12.11 2.66 -0.59
N ARG A 490 -11.25 2.60 0.41
CA ARG A 490 -9.95 3.29 0.47
C ARG A 490 -8.82 2.29 0.48
N VAL A 491 -7.83 2.55 -0.37
CA VAL A 491 -6.61 1.75 -0.47
C VAL A 491 -5.41 2.61 -0.10
N ARG A 492 -4.67 2.25 0.93
CA ARG A 492 -3.36 2.78 1.22
C ARG A 492 -2.31 1.69 0.97
N ALA A 493 -1.64 1.77 -0.17
CA ALA A 493 -0.56 0.87 -0.55
C ALA A 493 0.74 1.16 0.23
N PRO A 494 1.64 0.18 0.42
CA PRO A 494 2.89 0.40 1.16
C PRO A 494 3.82 1.42 0.50
N THR A 495 3.93 1.41 -0.82
CA THR A 495 4.76 2.37 -1.56
C THR A 495 4.31 3.81 -1.35
N TYR A 496 2.99 4.04 -1.27
CA TYR A 496 2.42 5.37 -0.96
C TYR A 496 2.98 5.95 0.33
N GLN A 497 3.15 5.11 1.36
CA GLN A 497 3.70 5.55 2.65
C GLN A 497 5.23 5.72 2.59
N ASN A 498 5.94 4.75 2.01
CA ASN A 498 7.41 4.74 2.00
C ASN A 498 8.02 5.83 1.08
N LEU A 499 7.33 6.24 0.01
CA LEU A 499 7.80 7.31 -0.89
C LEU A 499 7.97 8.65 -0.17
N GLN A 500 7.18 8.92 0.86
CA GLN A 500 7.31 10.14 1.66
C GLN A 500 8.68 10.25 2.37
N GLY A 501 9.36 9.13 2.61
CA GLY A 501 10.68 9.08 3.22
C GLY A 501 11.84 9.38 2.26
N ILE A 502 11.63 9.27 0.93
CA ILE A 502 12.72 9.42 -0.05
C ILE A 502 13.48 10.75 0.08
N PRO A 503 12.83 11.92 0.18
CA PRO A 503 13.56 13.17 0.33
C PRO A 503 14.52 13.20 1.53
N ALA A 504 14.16 12.55 2.63
CA ALA A 504 15.02 12.44 3.81
C ALA A 504 16.15 11.44 3.62
N MET A 505 15.89 10.31 2.96
CA MET A 505 16.88 9.24 2.72
C MET A 505 18.00 9.68 1.77
N ILE A 506 17.71 10.55 0.80
CA ILE A 506 18.68 10.98 -0.22
C ILE A 506 19.36 12.30 0.11
N LYS A 507 18.88 13.02 1.11
CA LYS A 507 19.48 14.29 1.52
C LYS A 507 20.92 14.06 1.98
N ASP A 508 21.84 14.92 1.51
CA ASP A 508 23.27 14.87 1.77
C ASP A 508 23.96 13.55 1.32
N GLN A 509 23.35 12.87 0.33
CA GLN A 509 23.92 11.74 -0.39
C GLN A 509 24.44 12.20 -1.77
N GLN A 510 25.29 11.37 -2.41
CA GLN A 510 25.73 11.63 -3.77
C GLN A 510 24.62 11.33 -4.78
N ILE A 511 24.60 12.02 -5.93
CA ILE A 511 23.66 11.75 -7.02
C ILE A 511 23.69 10.27 -7.43
N ALA A 512 24.89 9.67 -7.47
CA ALA A 512 25.08 8.27 -7.83
C ALA A 512 24.36 7.29 -6.90
N ASP A 513 24.03 7.68 -5.66
CA ASP A 513 23.35 6.85 -4.68
C ASP A 513 21.82 6.98 -4.75
N MET A 514 21.31 7.97 -5.50
CA MET A 514 19.87 8.18 -5.68
C MET A 514 19.17 6.93 -6.19
N THR A 515 19.73 6.30 -7.20
CA THR A 515 19.16 5.13 -7.87
C THR A 515 18.93 3.97 -6.92
N ILE A 516 19.96 3.59 -6.15
CA ILE A 516 19.86 2.47 -5.22
C ILE A 516 19.06 2.83 -3.96
N SER A 517 19.12 4.09 -3.52
CA SER A 517 18.31 4.58 -2.39
C SER A 517 16.82 4.51 -2.71
N LEU A 518 16.40 5.02 -3.88
CA LEU A 518 15.04 4.94 -4.36
C LEU A 518 14.63 3.49 -4.61
N GLY A 519 15.45 2.72 -5.35
CA GLY A 519 15.20 1.30 -5.59
C GLY A 519 15.04 0.50 -4.31
N SER A 520 15.71 0.90 -3.21
CA SER A 520 15.71 0.14 -1.94
C SER A 520 14.37 0.09 -1.20
N ILE A 521 13.46 1.04 -1.46
CA ILE A 521 12.09 0.94 -0.94
C ILE A 521 11.22 0.00 -1.76
N ASP A 522 11.73 -0.52 -2.90
CA ASP A 522 11.01 -1.38 -3.83
C ASP A 522 9.72 -0.68 -4.34
N PRO A 523 9.83 0.51 -4.98
CA PRO A 523 8.65 1.30 -5.29
C PRO A 523 7.78 0.62 -6.36
N CYS A 524 6.47 0.63 -6.15
CA CYS A 524 5.47 0.25 -7.14
C CYS A 524 4.55 1.44 -7.37
N PHE A 525 4.76 2.17 -8.46
CA PHE A 525 4.00 3.38 -8.75
C PHE A 525 2.59 3.06 -9.25
N SER A 526 2.35 1.89 -9.84
CA SER A 526 0.99 1.40 -10.17
C SER A 526 0.05 1.39 -8.98
N CYS A 527 0.58 1.17 -7.77
CA CYS A 527 -0.21 1.23 -6.55
C CYS A 527 -0.69 2.65 -6.22
N THR A 528 -0.10 3.67 -6.85
CA THR A 528 -0.34 5.08 -6.56
C THR A 528 -1.01 5.86 -7.71
N ASP A 529 -0.93 5.44 -9.00
CA ASP A 529 -0.89 6.37 -10.13
C ASP A 529 -1.93 6.25 -11.27
N ARG A 530 -1.89 7.19 -12.27
CA ARG A 530 -2.71 7.32 -13.49
C ARG A 530 -1.88 7.22 -14.76
N LEU A 531 -2.53 6.90 -15.91
CA LEU A 531 -1.91 6.85 -17.23
C LEU A 531 -2.17 8.13 -18.04
N GLU A 532 -1.10 8.75 -18.54
CA GLU A 532 -1.10 9.78 -19.56
C GLU A 532 -0.28 9.29 -20.77
N THR A 533 -0.80 9.44 -22.00
CA THR A 533 -0.05 9.05 -23.21
C THR A 533 0.50 10.28 -23.90
N VAL A 534 1.83 10.29 -24.12
CA VAL A 534 2.52 11.31 -24.90
C VAL A 534 2.94 10.72 -26.23
N ASP A 535 2.57 11.36 -27.35
CA ASP A 535 3.12 10.99 -28.66
C ASP A 535 4.58 11.48 -28.75
N VAL A 536 5.51 10.54 -28.70
CA VAL A 536 6.96 10.81 -28.67
C VAL A 536 7.46 11.52 -29.93
N ARG A 537 6.71 11.48 -31.04
CA ARG A 537 7.11 12.13 -32.33
C ARG A 537 6.62 13.56 -32.43
N SER A 538 5.43 13.84 -31.94
CA SER A 538 4.82 15.18 -32.05
C SER A 538 4.92 15.98 -30.74
N GLY A 539 5.29 15.35 -29.63
CA GLY A 539 5.22 15.96 -28.28
C GLY A 539 3.80 16.24 -27.81
N SER A 540 2.78 15.86 -28.60
CA SER A 540 1.39 16.11 -28.24
C SER A 540 0.91 15.16 -27.16
N VAL A 541 0.24 15.70 -26.15
CA VAL A 541 -0.43 14.94 -25.10
C VAL A 541 -1.86 14.70 -25.54
N LYS A 542 -2.28 13.44 -25.61
CA LYS A 542 -3.66 13.08 -25.89
C LYS A 542 -4.23 12.20 -24.80
N VAL A 543 -5.31 12.65 -24.21
CA VAL A 543 -6.11 11.82 -23.31
C VAL A 543 -7.04 10.95 -24.16
N TRP A 544 -6.89 9.63 -24.04
CA TRP A 544 -7.69 8.66 -24.78
C TRP A 544 -8.85 8.17 -23.93
N SER A 545 -10.06 8.15 -24.48
CA SER A 545 -11.16 7.41 -23.87
C SER A 545 -10.91 5.89 -23.99
N GLN A 546 -11.54 5.11 -23.11
CA GLN A 546 -11.47 3.64 -23.15
C GLN A 546 -11.89 3.09 -24.54
N GLU A 547 -12.90 3.70 -25.16
CA GLU A 547 -13.39 3.31 -26.48
C GLU A 547 -12.36 3.58 -27.59
N GLU A 548 -11.65 4.68 -27.52
CA GLU A 548 -10.58 5.02 -28.47
C GLU A 548 -9.39 4.09 -28.31
N LEU A 549 -9.00 3.75 -27.07
CA LEU A 549 -7.92 2.78 -26.79
C LEU A 549 -8.31 1.38 -27.29
N LEU A 550 -9.56 0.94 -27.09
CA LEU A 550 -10.07 -0.33 -27.60
C LEU A 550 -10.08 -0.35 -29.14
N LYS A 551 -10.47 0.73 -29.79
CA LYS A 551 -10.42 0.86 -31.26
C LYS A 551 -8.99 0.79 -31.80
N LEU A 552 -8.01 1.40 -31.11
CA LEU A 552 -6.59 1.32 -31.47
C LEU A 552 -6.03 -0.10 -31.29
N THR A 553 -6.43 -0.79 -30.24
CA THR A 553 -6.00 -2.17 -29.97
C THR A 553 -6.57 -3.13 -31.02
N ARG A 554 -7.85 -2.97 -31.39
CA ARG A 554 -8.48 -3.76 -32.44
C ARG A 554 -7.84 -3.54 -33.83
N LYS A 555 -7.55 -2.28 -34.20
CA LYS A 555 -6.81 -1.96 -35.45
C LYS A 555 -5.43 -2.62 -35.53
N LYS A 556 -4.76 -2.85 -34.39
CA LYS A 556 -3.44 -3.49 -34.35
C LYS A 556 -3.51 -5.03 -34.45
N VAL A 557 -4.65 -5.62 -34.13
CA VAL A 557 -4.87 -7.08 -34.20
C VAL A 557 -5.39 -7.50 -35.58
N GLU A 558 -6.04 -6.59 -36.31
CA GLU A 558 -6.59 -6.84 -37.65
C GLU A 558 -5.61 -6.47 -38.79
N GLY A 559 -4.44 -5.87 -38.49
CA GLY A 559 -3.35 -5.54 -39.43
C GLY A 559 -2.08 -6.29 -39.13
#